data_28fce0a9debf2e9d78112388d8fd1fd2
#
_entry.id   28fce0a9debf2e9d78112388d8fd1fd2
#
_cell.length_a   1.000
_cell.length_b   1.000
_cell.length_c   1.000
_cell.angle_alpha   90.00
_cell.angle_beta   90.00
_cell.angle_gamma   90.00
#
_symmetry.space_group_name_H-M   'P 1'
#
loop_
_entity.id
_entity.type
_entity.pdbx_description
1 polymer ?
#
loop_
_entity_poly.entity_id
_entity_poly.type
_entity_poly.pdbx_seq_one_letter_code
_entity_poly.pdbx_strand_id
1 'polypeptide(L)'
;MRRPEFCGNSTFRTGGGDEEHGTTQLQNQQTILSNQIVLGNVKRLVRSSIRRAGYDVVRLPPSVAKDPMLQATSTTWETVAEYTMTSEERIFALCHAVEYVVTSEIPGEIVECGVWKGGSMMAAALTLRAMGTTDRRLNLFDTFDGMSAPGEVDRDFRGAYASDLLASAGPDSSVLARSPLQEVAANIEKTGYPRDLVRFIKGPVEETLPQHAPESIALLRLDTDWYESTRHELEHLYPRLNVGGVLIIDDYGHWAGARKAVDEYVKTRRLKLLLNRIDYTGCIGVKVEG
;
A
#
# COMPACT_ATOMS: atom_id res chain seq x y z
N MET A 1 -66.81 5.54 -35.22
CA MET A 1 -67.75 6.65 -35.52
C MET A 1 -66.93 7.91 -35.83
N ARG A 2 -67.13 8.36 -37.06
CA ARG A 2 -66.99 9.73 -37.61
C ARG A 2 -65.66 10.48 -37.51
N ARG A 3 -64.98 10.56 -38.66
CA ARG A 3 -64.30 11.79 -39.16
C ARG A 3 -65.34 12.93 -39.36
N PRO A 4 -64.88 14.19 -39.44
CA PRO A 4 -64.80 14.80 -40.76
C PRO A 4 -63.55 15.63 -41.05
N GLU A 5 -63.36 15.74 -42.37
CA GLU A 5 -62.51 16.62 -43.16
C GLU A 5 -62.92 18.10 -43.08
N PHE A 6 -61.99 19.00 -43.42
CA PHE A 6 -62.10 19.98 -44.49
C PHE A 6 -60.91 20.97 -44.39
N CYS A 7 -60.07 21.00 -45.39
CA CYS A 7 -59.92 21.90 -46.56
C CYS A 7 -59.50 23.32 -46.24
N GLY A 8 -58.41 23.73 -46.86
CA GLY A 8 -58.31 25.12 -47.29
C GLY A 8 -56.88 25.74 -47.47
N ASN A 9 -56.42 25.65 -48.68
CA ASN A 9 -55.64 26.66 -49.46
C ASN A 9 -54.21 27.11 -49.09
N SER A 10 -53.34 26.70 -49.99
CA SER A 10 -52.23 27.36 -50.69
C SER A 10 -51.95 28.85 -50.43
N THR A 11 -50.67 29.17 -50.18
CA THR A 11 -49.93 30.19 -50.92
C THR A 11 -48.43 29.86 -50.90
N PHE A 12 -47.87 29.73 -52.11
CA PHE A 12 -46.45 29.73 -52.44
C PHE A 12 -45.80 31.03 -51.97
N ARG A 13 -44.66 30.91 -51.24
CA ARG A 13 -43.62 31.94 -51.22
C ARG A 13 -42.28 31.27 -51.39
N THR A 14 -41.71 31.54 -52.56
CA THR A 14 -40.31 31.34 -52.94
C THR A 14 -39.44 32.31 -52.15
N GLY A 15 -38.27 31.85 -51.70
CA GLY A 15 -37.20 32.75 -51.39
C GLY A 15 -36.15 32.23 -50.47
N GLY A 16 -35.06 31.77 -50.97
CA GLY A 16 -33.68 32.08 -50.62
C GLY A 16 -33.35 32.13 -49.12
N GLY A 17 -32.80 31.04 -48.54
CA GLY A 17 -32.29 31.05 -47.18
C GLY A 17 -31.43 29.83 -46.79
N ASP A 18 -31.34 28.81 -47.65
CA ASP A 18 -30.75 27.51 -47.20
C ASP A 18 -29.26 27.32 -47.53
N GLU A 19 -28.59 28.20 -48.28
CA GLU A 19 -27.18 28.06 -48.65
C GLU A 19 -26.20 28.65 -47.61
N GLU A 20 -26.56 29.66 -46.83
CA GLU A 20 -25.66 30.24 -45.81
C GLU A 20 -25.57 29.43 -44.53
N HIS A 21 -26.59 28.67 -44.18
CA HIS A 21 -26.56 27.81 -42.96
C HIS A 21 -25.73 26.56 -43.13
N GLY A 22 -25.66 26.00 -44.34
CA GLY A 22 -24.86 24.80 -44.65
C GLY A 22 -23.36 25.05 -44.60
N THR A 23 -22.88 26.18 -45.09
CA THR A 23 -21.46 26.55 -45.11
C THR A 23 -20.91 26.85 -43.71
N THR A 24 -21.67 27.48 -42.84
CA THR A 24 -21.27 27.79 -41.46
C THR A 24 -21.18 26.51 -40.61
N GLN A 25 -22.08 25.53 -40.81
CA GLN A 25 -22.02 24.26 -40.11
C GLN A 25 -20.82 23.41 -40.53
N LEU A 26 -20.50 23.37 -41.84
CA LEU A 26 -19.33 22.63 -42.35
C LEU A 26 -18.01 23.26 -41.89
N GLN A 27 -17.90 24.57 -41.86
CA GLN A 27 -16.74 25.29 -41.35
C GLN A 27 -16.53 25.05 -39.80
N ASN A 28 -17.61 25.06 -39.04
CA ASN A 28 -17.54 24.75 -37.63
C ASN A 28 -17.12 23.28 -37.34
N GLN A 29 -17.62 22.31 -38.14
CA GLN A 29 -17.19 20.92 -38.03
C GLN A 29 -15.73 20.72 -38.42
N GLN A 30 -15.24 21.38 -39.48
CA GLN A 30 -13.82 21.32 -39.87
C GLN A 30 -12.91 21.97 -38.83
N THR A 31 -13.33 23.05 -38.19
CA THR A 31 -12.57 23.71 -37.09
C THR A 31 -12.51 22.83 -35.82
N ILE A 32 -13.60 22.16 -35.49
CA ILE A 32 -13.64 21.23 -34.35
C ILE A 32 -12.73 20.01 -34.60
N LEU A 33 -12.78 19.44 -35.82
CA LEU A 33 -11.93 18.30 -36.20
C LEU A 33 -10.44 18.68 -36.24
N SER A 34 -10.08 19.85 -36.78
CA SER A 34 -8.68 20.32 -36.78
C SER A 34 -8.16 20.58 -35.37
N ASN A 35 -8.97 21.18 -34.49
CA ASN A 35 -8.61 21.40 -33.09
C ASN A 35 -8.43 20.07 -32.30
N GLN A 36 -9.26 19.05 -32.58
CA GLN A 36 -9.10 17.73 -31.96
C GLN A 36 -7.82 17.01 -32.42
N ILE A 37 -7.44 17.14 -33.67
CA ILE A 37 -6.20 16.56 -34.23
C ILE A 37 -4.96 17.25 -33.64
N VAL A 38 -4.98 18.58 -33.54
CA VAL A 38 -3.88 19.36 -32.94
C VAL A 38 -3.73 19.02 -31.48
N LEU A 39 -4.85 18.95 -30.73
CA LEU A 39 -4.85 18.59 -29.31
C LEU A 39 -4.34 17.14 -29.07
N GLY A 40 -4.70 16.22 -29.98
CA GLY A 40 -4.21 14.82 -29.95
C GLY A 40 -2.70 14.73 -30.17
N ASN A 41 -2.16 15.52 -31.10
CA ASN A 41 -0.72 15.55 -31.38
C ASN A 41 0.08 16.20 -30.23
N VAL A 42 -0.42 17.27 -29.64
CA VAL A 42 0.21 17.92 -28.47
C VAL A 42 0.23 16.95 -27.28
N LYS A 43 -0.89 16.27 -26.99
CA LYS A 43 -0.94 15.25 -25.92
C LYS A 43 0.07 14.12 -26.13
N ARG A 44 0.23 13.66 -27.39
CA ARG A 44 1.19 12.59 -27.74
C ARG A 44 2.64 13.06 -27.55
N LEU A 45 2.97 14.29 -27.95
CA LEU A 45 4.31 14.88 -27.77
C LEU A 45 4.64 15.07 -26.27
N VAL A 46 3.72 15.63 -25.51
CA VAL A 46 3.88 15.81 -24.05
C VAL A 46 4.09 14.46 -23.37
N ARG A 47 3.26 13.45 -23.71
CA ARG A 47 3.41 12.11 -23.14
C ARG A 47 4.75 11.46 -23.50
N SER A 48 5.25 11.65 -24.72
CA SER A 48 6.55 11.12 -25.14
C SER A 48 7.73 11.78 -24.41
N SER A 49 7.64 13.07 -24.15
CA SER A 49 8.67 13.81 -23.39
C SER A 49 8.69 13.41 -21.92
N ILE A 50 7.50 13.22 -21.31
CA ILE A 50 7.37 12.77 -19.94
C ILE A 50 7.90 11.33 -19.78
N ARG A 51 7.63 10.44 -20.76
CA ARG A 51 8.19 9.08 -20.77
C ARG A 51 9.72 9.05 -20.88
N ARG A 52 10.31 9.98 -21.64
CA ARG A 52 11.78 10.11 -21.71
C ARG A 52 12.40 10.56 -20.38
N ALA A 53 11.64 11.27 -19.57
CA ALA A 53 12.02 11.67 -18.21
C ALA A 53 11.74 10.59 -17.14
N GLY A 54 11.30 9.38 -17.56
CA GLY A 54 11.02 8.26 -16.65
C GLY A 54 9.62 8.25 -16.03
N TYR A 55 8.70 9.15 -16.49
CA TYR A 55 7.31 9.21 -16.00
C TYR A 55 6.32 8.76 -17.07
N ASP A 56 5.22 8.12 -16.72
CA ASP A 56 4.10 7.88 -17.63
C ASP A 56 2.85 8.66 -17.17
N VAL A 57 2.18 9.32 -18.12
CA VAL A 57 0.89 9.98 -17.86
C VAL A 57 -0.21 9.01 -18.23
N VAL A 58 -0.84 8.44 -17.20
CA VAL A 58 -2.04 7.65 -17.33
C VAL A 58 -3.26 8.56 -17.14
N ARG A 59 -4.23 8.52 -18.05
CA ARG A 59 -5.53 9.14 -17.81
C ARG A 59 -6.23 8.31 -16.76
N LEU A 60 -6.32 8.84 -15.56
CA LEU A 60 -7.21 8.27 -14.55
C LEU A 60 -8.65 8.38 -15.09
N PRO A 61 -9.47 7.33 -15.00
CA PRO A 61 -10.89 7.44 -15.30
C PRO A 61 -11.52 8.57 -14.46
N PRO A 62 -12.56 9.26 -14.97
CA PRO A 62 -13.28 10.26 -14.20
C PRO A 62 -13.91 9.56 -13.00
N SER A 63 -13.55 9.99 -11.79
CA SER A 63 -13.66 9.21 -10.57
C SER A 63 -13.03 7.82 -10.79
N VAL A 64 -11.83 7.61 -10.33
CA VAL A 64 -11.50 6.30 -9.83
C VAL A 64 -12.56 6.11 -8.74
N ALA A 65 -13.64 5.45 -9.06
CA ALA A 65 -14.41 4.74 -8.07
C ALA A 65 -13.34 4.01 -7.29
N LYS A 66 -13.12 4.42 -6.01
CA LYS A 66 -12.08 3.82 -5.17
C LYS A 66 -12.17 2.34 -5.45
N ASP A 67 -11.05 1.70 -5.76
CA ASP A 67 -11.05 0.27 -6.03
C ASP A 67 -12.03 -0.38 -5.04
N PRO A 68 -13.07 -1.09 -5.49
CA PRO A 68 -14.06 -1.66 -4.59
C PRO A 68 -13.43 -2.52 -3.49
N MET A 69 -12.26 -3.11 -3.76
CA MET A 69 -11.49 -3.84 -2.77
C MET A 69 -10.91 -2.91 -1.70
N LEU A 70 -10.32 -1.80 -2.09
CA LEU A 70 -9.77 -0.82 -1.14
C LEU A 70 -10.87 -0.04 -0.40
N GLN A 71 -12.08 0.03 -0.94
CA GLN A 71 -13.19 0.72 -0.28
C GLN A 71 -13.56 0.10 1.07
N ALA A 72 -13.40 -1.21 1.24
CA ALA A 72 -13.69 -1.91 2.49
C ALA A 72 -12.82 -1.41 3.66
N THR A 73 -11.59 -0.97 3.38
CA THR A 73 -10.63 -0.49 4.39
C THR A 73 -10.41 1.02 4.34
N SER A 74 -11.16 1.77 3.53
CA SER A 74 -10.94 3.19 3.29
C SER A 74 -10.96 4.04 4.57
N THR A 75 -11.87 3.76 5.50
CA THR A 75 -11.94 4.48 6.79
C THR A 75 -10.71 4.21 7.65
N THR A 76 -10.21 2.97 7.65
CA THR A 76 -8.97 2.61 8.34
C THR A 76 -7.79 3.35 7.70
N TRP A 77 -7.69 3.31 6.36
CA TRP A 77 -6.66 4.05 5.63
C TRP A 77 -6.68 5.56 5.93
N GLU A 78 -7.84 6.21 5.83
CA GLU A 78 -7.98 7.64 6.15
C GLU A 78 -7.53 7.98 7.58
N THR A 79 -7.68 7.02 8.52
CA THR A 79 -7.25 7.19 9.92
C THR A 79 -5.75 7.03 10.09
N VAL A 80 -5.10 6.11 9.33
CA VAL A 80 -3.71 5.72 9.59
C VAL A 80 -2.70 6.29 8.59
N ALA A 81 -3.13 6.87 7.48
CA ALA A 81 -2.27 7.32 6.39
C ALA A 81 -1.14 8.29 6.81
N GLU A 82 -1.36 9.13 7.82
CA GLU A 82 -0.34 10.04 8.35
C GLU A 82 0.67 9.35 9.29
N TYR A 83 0.40 8.12 9.68
CA TYR A 83 1.20 7.34 10.63
C TYR A 83 1.93 6.17 10.00
N THR A 84 1.90 6.06 8.66
CA THR A 84 2.58 4.98 7.93
C THR A 84 3.26 5.51 6.66
N MET A 85 4.35 4.84 6.25
CA MET A 85 5.00 5.07 4.94
C MET A 85 4.59 4.01 3.91
N THR A 86 3.73 3.09 4.29
CA THR A 86 3.25 2.03 3.40
C THR A 86 2.10 2.51 2.50
N SER A 87 1.78 1.74 1.46
CA SER A 87 0.68 2.06 0.53
C SER A 87 -0.70 1.68 1.07
N GLU A 88 -1.76 2.23 0.46
CA GLU A 88 -3.14 1.84 0.77
C GLU A 88 -3.35 0.34 0.52
N GLU A 89 -2.73 -0.22 -0.52
CA GLU A 89 -2.79 -1.64 -0.85
C GLU A 89 -2.16 -2.52 0.23
N ARG A 90 -1.05 -2.08 0.85
CA ARG A 90 -0.41 -2.82 1.95
C ARG A 90 -1.24 -2.75 3.23
N ILE A 91 -1.86 -1.60 3.54
CA ILE A 91 -2.82 -1.49 4.66
C ILE A 91 -4.04 -2.37 4.41
N PHE A 92 -4.57 -2.39 3.18
CA PHE A 92 -5.66 -3.31 2.80
C PHE A 92 -5.26 -4.77 3.04
N ALA A 93 -4.09 -5.19 2.55
CA ALA A 93 -3.59 -6.56 2.73
C ALA A 93 -3.42 -6.91 4.21
N LEU A 94 -2.92 -5.98 5.04
CA LEU A 94 -2.78 -6.17 6.48
C LEU A 94 -4.14 -6.32 7.17
N CYS A 95 -5.12 -5.45 6.86
CA CYS A 95 -6.47 -5.56 7.44
C CYS A 95 -7.10 -6.91 7.09
N HIS A 96 -7.04 -7.33 5.82
CA HIS A 96 -7.54 -8.64 5.40
C HIS A 96 -6.78 -9.82 6.04
N ALA A 97 -5.48 -9.68 6.27
CA ALA A 97 -4.70 -10.68 6.99
C ALA A 97 -5.17 -10.79 8.46
N VAL A 98 -5.48 -9.66 9.11
CA VAL A 98 -6.04 -9.65 10.48
C VAL A 98 -7.44 -10.29 10.48
N GLU A 99 -8.32 -9.93 9.56
CA GLU A 99 -9.65 -10.56 9.40
C GLU A 99 -9.52 -12.07 9.19
N TYR A 100 -8.62 -12.49 8.31
CA TYR A 100 -8.38 -13.90 8.02
C TYR A 100 -7.92 -14.67 9.26
N VAL A 101 -6.92 -14.19 10.01
CA VAL A 101 -6.42 -14.93 11.19
C VAL A 101 -7.44 -14.96 12.33
N VAL A 102 -8.35 -13.99 12.41
CA VAL A 102 -9.46 -14.00 13.36
C VAL A 102 -10.56 -14.98 12.93
N THR A 103 -11.05 -14.88 11.69
CA THR A 103 -12.14 -15.72 11.18
C THR A 103 -11.75 -17.17 11.03
N SER A 104 -10.47 -17.45 10.77
CA SER A 104 -9.92 -18.81 10.68
C SER A 104 -9.43 -19.35 12.03
N GLU A 105 -9.68 -18.61 13.13
CA GLU A 105 -9.29 -18.99 14.49
C GLU A 105 -7.80 -19.36 14.62
N ILE A 106 -6.92 -18.71 13.84
CA ILE A 106 -5.47 -18.96 13.91
C ILE A 106 -4.97 -18.41 15.27
N PRO A 107 -4.41 -19.26 16.13
CA PRO A 107 -3.94 -18.83 17.43
C PRO A 107 -2.67 -18.00 17.35
N GLY A 108 -2.38 -17.22 18.40
CA GLY A 108 -1.14 -16.47 18.53
C GLY A 108 -1.31 -14.96 18.45
N GLU A 109 -0.22 -14.27 18.66
CA GLU A 109 -0.14 -12.81 18.76
C GLU A 109 0.13 -12.21 17.36
N ILE A 110 -0.05 -10.89 17.24
CA ILE A 110 0.38 -10.13 16.07
C ILE A 110 1.72 -9.48 16.38
N VAL A 111 2.67 -9.60 15.48
CA VAL A 111 4.03 -9.06 15.62
C VAL A 111 4.36 -8.17 14.42
N GLU A 112 4.92 -7.01 14.71
CA GLU A 112 5.56 -6.13 13.73
C GLU A 112 6.97 -5.80 14.18
N CYS A 113 7.92 -5.90 13.26
CA CYS A 113 9.29 -5.42 13.41
C CYS A 113 9.48 -4.26 12.43
N GLY A 114 9.93 -3.09 12.96
CA GLY A 114 9.90 -1.83 12.21
C GLY A 114 8.51 -1.18 12.27
N VAL A 115 8.35 -0.21 13.15
CA VAL A 115 7.02 0.32 13.52
C VAL A 115 6.82 1.76 13.06
N TRP A 116 7.92 2.54 13.00
CA TRP A 116 7.87 3.98 12.77
C TRP A 116 6.83 4.67 13.65
N LYS A 117 5.82 5.37 13.06
CA LYS A 117 4.75 6.06 13.81
C LYS A 117 3.61 5.15 14.26
N GLY A 118 3.64 3.86 13.92
CA GLY A 118 2.68 2.85 14.37
C GLY A 118 1.46 2.63 13.46
N GLY A 119 1.43 3.21 12.25
CA GLY A 119 0.23 3.19 11.39
C GLY A 119 -0.26 1.81 11.02
N SER A 120 0.63 0.85 10.73
CA SER A 120 0.24 -0.53 10.43
C SER A 120 -0.38 -1.21 11.66
N MET A 121 0.21 -1.05 12.85
CA MET A 121 -0.38 -1.61 14.07
C MET A 121 -1.65 -0.88 14.50
N MET A 122 -1.80 0.41 14.21
CA MET A 122 -3.09 1.10 14.33
C MET A 122 -4.14 0.46 13.42
N ALA A 123 -3.82 0.15 12.17
CA ALA A 123 -4.74 -0.51 11.25
C ALA A 123 -5.14 -1.91 11.77
N ALA A 124 -4.18 -2.70 12.25
CA ALA A 124 -4.46 -4.00 12.86
C ALA A 124 -5.38 -3.87 14.09
N ALA A 125 -5.11 -2.92 14.98
CA ALA A 125 -5.91 -2.65 16.17
C ALA A 125 -7.34 -2.22 15.82
N LEU A 126 -7.51 -1.32 14.84
CA LEU A 126 -8.83 -0.87 14.38
C LEU A 126 -9.62 -2.02 13.75
N THR A 127 -8.96 -2.89 12.97
CA THR A 127 -9.59 -4.06 12.36
C THR A 127 -10.05 -5.06 13.42
N LEU A 128 -9.20 -5.40 14.40
CA LEU A 128 -9.56 -6.26 15.53
C LEU A 128 -10.77 -5.72 16.28
N ARG A 129 -10.79 -4.41 16.58
CA ARG A 129 -11.92 -3.77 17.25
C ARG A 129 -13.20 -3.82 16.42
N ALA A 130 -13.11 -3.58 15.11
CA ALA A 130 -14.26 -3.67 14.21
C ALA A 130 -14.88 -5.07 14.19
N MET A 131 -14.04 -6.11 14.36
CA MET A 131 -14.45 -7.50 14.46
C MET A 131 -14.96 -7.89 15.87
N GLY A 132 -14.90 -6.99 16.85
CA GLY A 132 -15.26 -7.28 18.25
C GLY A 132 -14.21 -8.15 18.98
N THR A 133 -13.02 -8.33 18.42
CA THR A 133 -11.91 -9.12 18.97
C THR A 133 -10.92 -8.18 19.66
N THR A 134 -10.88 -8.17 20.98
CA THR A 134 -10.00 -7.27 21.76
C THR A 134 -9.22 -8.04 22.83
N ASP A 135 -8.79 -9.24 22.50
CA ASP A 135 -8.04 -10.15 23.40
C ASP A 135 -6.68 -10.58 22.82
N ARG A 136 -6.36 -10.14 21.58
CA ARG A 136 -5.12 -10.51 20.88
C ARG A 136 -4.02 -9.51 21.17
N ARG A 137 -2.85 -9.97 21.59
CA ARG A 137 -1.70 -9.10 21.86
C ARG A 137 -1.05 -8.61 20.58
N LEU A 138 -0.66 -7.32 20.57
CA LEU A 138 0.14 -6.66 19.55
C LEU A 138 1.56 -6.43 20.11
N ASN A 139 2.58 -6.92 19.42
CA ASN A 139 3.98 -6.73 19.77
C ASN A 139 4.67 -5.86 18.73
N LEU A 140 5.20 -4.74 19.16
CA LEU A 140 5.80 -3.70 18.37
C LEU A 140 7.31 -3.65 18.68
N PHE A 141 8.12 -4.22 17.77
CA PHE A 141 9.58 -4.19 17.89
C PHE A 141 10.13 -3.04 17.03
N ASP A 142 10.84 -2.11 17.66
CA ASP A 142 11.46 -0.99 16.97
C ASP A 142 12.59 -0.41 17.85
N THR A 143 13.54 0.24 17.24
CA THR A 143 14.54 1.04 17.94
C THR A 143 13.88 2.22 18.65
N PHE A 144 12.79 2.76 18.12
CA PHE A 144 12.15 4.02 18.48
C PHE A 144 13.13 5.20 18.51
N ASP A 145 14.18 5.10 17.69
CA ASP A 145 15.25 6.09 17.57
C ASP A 145 15.69 6.29 16.11
N GLY A 146 15.11 5.53 15.20
CA GLY A 146 15.37 5.57 13.76
C GLY A 146 16.03 4.31 13.23
N MET A 147 16.46 4.38 11.97
CA MET A 147 17.04 3.25 11.26
C MET A 147 18.35 2.78 11.88
N SER A 148 18.55 1.47 11.93
CA SER A 148 19.85 0.85 12.22
C SER A 148 20.82 1.05 11.05
N ALA A 149 22.11 0.76 11.27
CA ALA A 149 23.11 0.87 10.21
C ALA A 149 22.92 -0.24 9.16
N PRO A 150 22.79 0.11 7.85
CA PRO A 150 22.69 -0.89 6.79
C PRO A 150 24.06 -1.56 6.51
N GLY A 151 24.02 -2.78 5.98
CA GLY A 151 25.18 -3.50 5.49
C GLY A 151 25.51 -3.19 4.02
N GLU A 152 26.61 -3.75 3.51
CA GLU A 152 27.04 -3.56 2.11
C GLU A 152 26.07 -4.17 1.08
N VAL A 153 25.25 -5.12 1.49
CA VAL A 153 24.25 -5.78 0.63
C VAL A 153 22.96 -4.97 0.50
N ASP A 154 22.75 -4.00 1.41
CA ASP A 154 21.54 -3.20 1.47
C ASP A 154 21.59 -2.09 0.41
N ARG A 155 20.93 -2.37 -0.70
CA ARG A 155 20.79 -1.45 -1.83
C ARG A 155 19.33 -1.36 -2.21
N ASP A 156 18.90 -0.19 -2.63
CA ASP A 156 17.57 -0.01 -3.18
C ASP A 156 17.41 -0.73 -4.54
N PHE A 157 16.19 -0.77 -5.06
CA PHE A 157 15.88 -1.40 -6.36
C PHE A 157 16.58 -0.75 -7.58
N ARG A 158 17.21 0.43 -7.41
CA ARG A 158 18.00 1.14 -8.42
C ARG A 158 19.49 0.85 -8.27
N GLY A 159 19.90 0.17 -7.22
CA GLY A 159 21.27 -0.19 -6.90
C GLY A 159 22.03 0.83 -6.05
N ALA A 160 21.37 1.88 -5.54
CA ALA A 160 21.96 2.83 -4.63
C ALA A 160 22.19 2.19 -3.25
N TYR A 161 23.33 2.46 -2.63
CA TYR A 161 23.62 1.98 -1.29
C TYR A 161 22.72 2.67 -0.25
N ALA A 162 22.16 1.90 0.66
CA ALA A 162 21.35 2.41 1.76
C ALA A 162 22.16 3.35 2.66
N SER A 163 23.44 3.05 2.89
CA SER A 163 24.36 3.91 3.64
C SER A 163 24.47 5.32 3.05
N ASP A 164 24.55 5.44 1.71
CA ASP A 164 24.65 6.73 1.04
C ASP A 164 23.34 7.51 1.12
N LEU A 165 22.21 6.81 1.01
CA LEU A 165 20.88 7.40 1.15
C LEU A 165 20.66 7.95 2.57
N LEU A 166 21.03 7.18 3.61
CA LEU A 166 20.93 7.64 5.00
C LEU A 166 21.90 8.80 5.30
N ALA A 167 23.12 8.73 4.79
CA ALA A 167 24.13 9.77 5.01
C ALA A 167 23.76 11.10 4.34
N SER A 168 23.06 11.06 3.22
CA SER A 168 22.56 12.24 2.49
C SER A 168 21.23 12.78 3.01
N ALA A 169 20.55 12.04 3.88
CA ALA A 169 19.26 12.43 4.42
C ALA A 169 19.40 13.62 5.40
N GLY A 170 18.57 14.64 5.24
CA GLY A 170 18.45 15.72 6.21
C GLY A 170 17.87 15.22 7.54
N PRO A 171 18.05 15.97 8.64
CA PRO A 171 17.65 15.54 9.99
C PRO A 171 16.14 15.23 10.11
N ASP A 172 15.31 15.89 9.31
CA ASP A 172 13.84 15.72 9.30
C ASP A 172 13.36 14.78 8.18
N SER A 173 14.28 14.06 7.54
CA SER A 173 13.92 13.14 6.45
C SER A 173 13.17 11.92 7.00
N SER A 174 12.04 11.58 6.35
CA SER A 174 11.27 10.36 6.65
C SER A 174 12.10 9.08 6.46
N VAL A 175 13.13 9.12 5.60
CA VAL A 175 14.05 7.99 5.38
C VAL A 175 14.76 7.56 6.67
N LEU A 176 14.93 8.47 7.64
CA LEU A 176 15.53 8.14 8.93
C LEU A 176 14.57 7.39 9.88
N ALA A 177 13.29 7.29 9.55
CA ALA A 177 12.24 6.60 10.28
C ALA A 177 12.20 6.89 11.80
N ARG A 178 12.57 8.10 12.22
CA ARG A 178 12.59 8.48 13.62
C ARG A 178 11.19 8.70 14.16
N SER A 179 10.82 7.96 15.20
CA SER A 179 9.58 8.16 15.94
C SER A 179 9.76 7.70 17.39
N PRO A 180 9.83 8.62 18.36
CA PRO A 180 10.02 8.26 19.75
C PRO A 180 8.88 7.38 20.28
N LEU A 181 9.19 6.42 21.14
CA LEU A 181 8.24 5.46 21.70
C LEU A 181 6.98 6.14 22.28
N GLN A 182 7.13 7.30 22.94
CA GLN A 182 5.99 8.04 23.49
C GLN A 182 5.03 8.53 22.40
N GLU A 183 5.54 8.94 21.23
CA GLU A 183 4.71 9.33 20.08
C GLU A 183 3.95 8.12 19.55
N VAL A 184 4.64 7.00 19.34
CA VAL A 184 4.03 5.76 18.84
C VAL A 184 2.96 5.26 19.82
N ALA A 185 3.23 5.27 21.12
CA ALA A 185 2.26 4.88 22.13
C ALA A 185 1.01 5.76 22.09
N ALA A 186 1.19 7.09 22.00
CA ALA A 186 0.07 8.04 21.87
C ALA A 186 -0.74 7.83 20.58
N ASN A 187 -0.09 7.43 19.49
CA ASN A 187 -0.78 7.11 18.24
C ASN A 187 -1.62 5.83 18.39
N ILE A 188 -1.06 4.78 18.93
CA ILE A 188 -1.81 3.52 19.18
C ILE A 188 -3.00 3.76 20.13
N GLU A 189 -2.87 4.60 21.16
CA GLU A 189 -3.96 4.93 22.08
C GLU A 189 -5.17 5.55 21.36
N LYS A 190 -4.97 6.29 20.25
CA LYS A 190 -6.07 6.86 19.43
C LYS A 190 -7.00 5.80 18.86
N THR A 191 -6.52 4.56 18.70
CA THR A 191 -7.33 3.44 18.21
C THR A 191 -8.35 2.96 19.24
N GLY A 192 -8.14 3.25 20.53
CA GLY A 192 -8.91 2.73 21.64
C GLY A 192 -8.76 1.22 21.84
N TYR A 193 -7.69 0.60 21.32
CA TYR A 193 -7.34 -0.78 21.62
C TYR A 193 -6.84 -0.92 23.05
N PRO A 194 -7.12 -2.04 23.77
CA PRO A 194 -6.69 -2.21 25.16
C PRO A 194 -5.18 -2.08 25.32
N ARG A 195 -4.75 -1.13 26.16
CA ARG A 195 -3.33 -0.79 26.34
C ARG A 195 -2.51 -1.94 26.89
N ASP A 196 -3.06 -2.75 27.76
CA ASP A 196 -2.42 -3.93 28.38
C ASP A 196 -2.15 -5.07 27.38
N LEU A 197 -2.77 -4.99 26.20
CA LEU A 197 -2.52 -5.90 25.08
C LEU A 197 -1.51 -5.37 24.07
N VAL A 198 -0.96 -4.18 24.26
CA VAL A 198 0.06 -3.60 23.38
C VAL A 198 1.42 -3.61 24.09
N ARG A 199 2.39 -4.30 23.49
CA ARG A 199 3.76 -4.37 23.99
C ARG A 199 4.68 -3.62 23.05
N PHE A 200 5.41 -2.67 23.60
CA PHE A 200 6.48 -1.96 22.90
C PHE A 200 7.82 -2.56 23.35
N ILE A 201 8.59 -3.09 22.40
CA ILE A 201 9.88 -3.69 22.63
C ILE A 201 10.93 -2.80 21.98
N LYS A 202 11.61 -2.00 22.83
CA LYS A 202 12.59 -1.01 22.36
C LYS A 202 13.97 -1.61 22.24
N GLY A 203 14.56 -1.45 21.07
CA GLY A 203 15.94 -1.83 20.72
C GLY A 203 16.04 -2.46 19.35
N PRO A 204 17.25 -2.63 18.82
CA PRO A 204 17.48 -3.41 17.60
C PRO A 204 16.91 -4.82 17.75
N VAL A 205 16.35 -5.38 16.68
CA VAL A 205 15.79 -6.74 16.70
C VAL A 205 16.85 -7.78 17.02
N GLU A 206 18.10 -7.54 16.64
CA GLU A 206 19.26 -8.39 16.93
C GLU A 206 19.57 -8.51 18.42
N GLU A 207 19.16 -7.52 19.22
CA GLU A 207 19.36 -7.49 20.69
C GLU A 207 18.11 -7.93 21.45
N THR A 208 16.93 -7.68 20.89
CA THR A 208 15.64 -7.93 21.55
C THR A 208 15.08 -9.31 21.29
N LEU A 209 15.48 -9.95 20.18
CA LEU A 209 15.12 -11.34 19.86
C LEU A 209 16.28 -12.29 20.21
N PRO A 210 15.99 -13.51 20.67
CA PRO A 210 14.64 -14.10 20.86
C PRO A 210 13.95 -13.80 22.19
N GLN A 211 14.57 -13.04 23.10
CA GLN A 211 14.15 -12.91 24.51
C GLN A 211 12.72 -12.39 24.67
N HIS A 212 12.30 -11.50 23.76
CA HIS A 212 10.96 -10.89 23.80
C HIS A 212 9.98 -11.48 22.76
N ALA A 213 10.43 -12.48 21.97
CA ALA A 213 9.57 -13.13 20.99
C ALA A 213 8.39 -13.83 21.67
N PRO A 214 7.14 -13.64 21.17
CA PRO A 214 6.01 -14.41 21.69
C PRO A 214 6.16 -15.90 21.35
N GLU A 215 5.53 -16.75 22.12
CA GLU A 215 5.59 -18.22 21.89
C GLU A 215 4.83 -18.62 20.62
N SER A 216 3.77 -17.90 20.28
CA SER A 216 2.84 -18.22 19.21
C SER A 216 2.45 -16.97 18.46
N ILE A 217 2.58 -16.99 17.13
CA ILE A 217 2.32 -15.85 16.26
C ILE A 217 1.24 -16.25 15.24
N ALA A 218 0.22 -15.42 15.08
CA ALA A 218 -0.81 -15.56 14.04
C ALA A 218 -0.49 -14.71 12.80
N LEU A 219 0.09 -13.53 13.00
CA LEU A 219 0.49 -12.62 11.93
C LEU A 219 1.86 -12.01 12.26
N LEU A 220 2.77 -12.11 11.32
CA LEU A 220 4.13 -11.58 11.40
C LEU A 220 4.37 -10.59 10.24
N ARG A 221 4.64 -9.32 10.55
CA ARG A 221 5.03 -8.29 9.59
C ARG A 221 6.47 -7.87 9.83
N LEU A 222 7.31 -7.96 8.80
CA LEU A 222 8.72 -7.58 8.79
C LEU A 222 8.88 -6.34 7.93
N ASP A 223 9.42 -5.26 8.52
CA ASP A 223 9.54 -3.92 7.96
C ASP A 223 10.78 -3.18 8.48
N THR A 224 11.90 -3.90 8.54
CA THR A 224 13.18 -3.37 9.07
C THR A 224 14.23 -3.11 8.00
N ASP A 225 13.87 -3.27 6.72
CA ASP A 225 14.62 -2.90 5.52
C ASP A 225 15.90 -3.73 5.25
N TRP A 226 16.70 -4.06 6.27
CA TRP A 226 18.06 -4.55 6.07
C TRP A 226 18.17 -6.07 6.09
N TYR A 227 19.22 -6.57 5.44
CA TYR A 227 19.53 -8.01 5.39
C TYR A 227 19.67 -8.64 6.77
N GLU A 228 20.46 -8.03 7.67
CA GLU A 228 20.75 -8.63 8.97
C GLU A 228 19.52 -8.67 9.87
N SER A 229 18.75 -7.57 9.94
CA SER A 229 17.51 -7.53 10.73
C SER A 229 16.48 -8.53 10.20
N THR A 230 16.20 -8.50 8.89
CA THR A 230 15.23 -9.42 8.26
C THR A 230 15.65 -10.89 8.46
N ARG A 231 16.93 -11.21 8.31
CA ARG A 231 17.47 -12.56 8.56
C ARG A 231 17.25 -12.98 10.01
N HIS A 232 17.59 -12.12 10.96
CA HIS A 232 17.45 -12.39 12.39
C HIS A 232 15.99 -12.60 12.80
N GLU A 233 15.08 -11.77 12.31
CA GLU A 233 13.64 -11.90 12.51
C GLU A 233 13.09 -13.21 11.98
N LEU A 234 13.45 -13.59 10.77
CA LEU A 234 13.04 -14.87 10.18
C LEU A 234 13.56 -16.07 11.00
N GLU A 235 14.78 -16.02 11.47
CA GLU A 235 15.37 -17.09 12.30
C GLU A 235 14.63 -17.29 13.62
N HIS A 236 14.16 -16.20 14.25
CA HIS A 236 13.60 -16.24 15.61
C HIS A 236 12.08 -16.16 15.66
N LEU A 237 11.42 -15.53 14.68
CA LEU A 237 9.97 -15.32 14.69
C LEU A 237 9.22 -16.27 13.74
N TYR A 238 9.76 -16.57 12.55
CA TYR A 238 9.06 -17.45 11.61
C TYR A 238 8.79 -18.86 12.17
N PRO A 239 9.69 -19.51 12.93
CA PRO A 239 9.37 -20.81 13.57
C PRO A 239 8.16 -20.74 14.51
N ARG A 240 7.88 -19.58 15.09
CA ARG A 240 6.76 -19.33 16.02
C ARG A 240 5.46 -18.92 15.34
N LEU A 241 5.54 -18.62 14.03
CA LEU A 241 4.35 -18.39 13.21
C LEU A 241 3.60 -19.71 13.06
N ASN A 242 2.32 -19.73 13.41
CA ASN A 242 1.50 -20.93 13.32
C ASN A 242 1.23 -21.34 11.86
N VAL A 243 0.94 -22.60 11.67
CA VAL A 243 0.39 -23.06 10.38
C VAL A 243 -0.95 -22.37 10.15
N GLY A 244 -1.16 -21.83 8.96
CA GLY A 244 -2.26 -20.93 8.65
C GLY A 244 -1.97 -19.47 8.99
N GLY A 245 -0.93 -19.17 9.75
CA GLY A 245 -0.53 -17.80 10.06
C GLY A 245 0.01 -17.04 8.85
N VAL A 246 -0.11 -15.73 8.90
CA VAL A 246 0.24 -14.84 7.78
C VAL A 246 1.62 -14.22 8.01
N LEU A 247 2.47 -14.28 6.98
CA LEU A 247 3.73 -13.53 6.88
C LEU A 247 3.56 -12.39 5.89
N ILE A 248 3.88 -11.17 6.32
CA ILE A 248 4.00 -9.98 5.47
C ILE A 248 5.45 -9.51 5.50
N ILE A 249 6.02 -9.25 4.32
CA ILE A 249 7.36 -8.70 4.16
C ILE A 249 7.21 -7.40 3.38
N ASP A 250 7.48 -6.28 4.03
CA ASP A 250 7.22 -4.95 3.47
C ASP A 250 8.22 -4.57 2.38
N ASP A 251 9.48 -5.00 2.52
CA ASP A 251 10.62 -4.47 1.77
C ASP A 251 11.16 -5.38 0.67
N TYR A 252 10.52 -6.53 0.43
CA TYR A 252 11.00 -7.55 -0.50
C TYR A 252 11.29 -7.02 -1.91
N GLY A 253 10.48 -6.08 -2.39
CA GLY A 253 10.64 -5.47 -3.71
C GLY A 253 11.60 -4.27 -3.74
N HIS A 254 11.80 -3.60 -2.61
CA HIS A 254 12.55 -2.35 -2.53
C HIS A 254 14.03 -2.56 -2.18
N TRP A 255 14.32 -3.32 -1.13
CA TRP A 255 15.66 -3.54 -0.64
C TRP A 255 16.23 -4.91 -1.03
N ALA A 256 17.38 -4.91 -1.70
CA ALA A 256 18.06 -6.13 -2.12
C ALA A 256 18.49 -7.00 -0.93
N GLY A 257 18.82 -6.36 0.20
CA GLY A 257 19.18 -7.04 1.45
C GLY A 257 18.01 -7.83 2.04
N ALA A 258 16.86 -7.19 2.25
CA ALA A 258 15.65 -7.84 2.74
C ALA A 258 15.24 -9.02 1.84
N ARG A 259 15.20 -8.82 0.52
CA ARG A 259 14.92 -9.90 -0.44
C ARG A 259 15.89 -11.07 -0.29
N LYS A 260 17.19 -10.78 -0.24
CA LYS A 260 18.23 -11.80 -0.09
C LYS A 260 18.03 -12.62 1.18
N ALA A 261 17.76 -11.97 2.31
CA ALA A 261 17.52 -12.64 3.58
C ALA A 261 16.33 -13.62 3.49
N VAL A 262 15.23 -13.17 2.90
CA VAL A 262 14.03 -14.00 2.70
C VAL A 262 14.31 -15.19 1.77
N ASP A 263 14.92 -14.95 0.61
CA ASP A 263 15.21 -15.99 -0.38
C ASP A 263 16.16 -17.05 0.18
N GLU A 264 17.20 -16.64 0.90
CA GLU A 264 18.14 -17.54 1.56
C GLU A 264 17.46 -18.37 2.67
N TYR A 265 16.62 -17.74 3.49
CA TYR A 265 15.89 -18.42 4.56
C TYR A 265 14.94 -19.49 3.98
N VAL A 266 14.10 -19.11 3.01
CA VAL A 266 13.15 -20.00 2.34
C VAL A 266 13.88 -21.19 1.69
N LYS A 267 14.97 -20.92 0.97
CA LYS A 267 15.78 -21.95 0.31
C LYS A 267 16.46 -22.89 1.31
N THR A 268 17.12 -22.35 2.33
CA THR A 268 17.89 -23.12 3.32
C THR A 268 16.98 -23.99 4.16
N ARG A 269 15.82 -23.49 4.57
CA ARG A 269 14.82 -24.23 5.33
C ARG A 269 13.90 -25.08 4.45
N ARG A 270 14.00 -24.98 3.11
CA ARG A 270 13.16 -25.70 2.11
C ARG A 270 11.67 -25.46 2.35
N LEU A 271 11.30 -24.22 2.70
CA LEU A 271 9.91 -23.86 3.03
C LEU A 271 9.03 -23.94 1.77
N LYS A 272 7.82 -24.47 1.93
CA LYS A 272 6.74 -24.38 0.96
C LYS A 272 5.96 -23.11 1.21
N LEU A 273 6.47 -21.99 0.75
CA LEU A 273 5.89 -20.66 0.96
C LEU A 273 5.58 -20.02 -0.39
N LEU A 274 4.31 -19.71 -0.63
CA LEU A 274 3.88 -18.88 -1.76
C LEU A 274 3.82 -17.41 -1.30
N LEU A 275 4.76 -16.61 -1.74
CA LEU A 275 4.73 -15.16 -1.54
C LEU A 275 4.02 -14.50 -2.71
N ASN A 276 2.88 -13.87 -2.45
CA ASN A 276 2.16 -13.04 -3.39
C ASN A 276 2.58 -11.58 -3.23
N ARG A 277 2.76 -10.91 -4.36
CA ARG A 277 3.04 -9.49 -4.39
C ARG A 277 1.79 -8.69 -4.00
N ILE A 278 1.93 -7.72 -3.09
CA ILE A 278 0.89 -6.75 -2.74
C ILE A 278 0.99 -5.54 -3.68
N ASP A 279 2.14 -4.87 -3.66
CA ASP A 279 2.46 -3.72 -4.51
C ASP A 279 3.87 -3.87 -5.12
N TYR A 280 4.59 -2.77 -5.40
CA TYR A 280 5.94 -2.87 -5.99
C TYR A 280 6.98 -3.42 -5.01
N THR A 281 6.75 -3.35 -3.70
CA THR A 281 7.70 -3.75 -2.65
C THR A 281 7.17 -4.86 -1.75
N GLY A 282 5.93 -4.75 -1.24
CA GLY A 282 5.35 -5.65 -0.26
C GLY A 282 4.95 -7.02 -0.80
N CYS A 283 5.20 -8.05 -0.01
CA CYS A 283 4.75 -9.42 -0.28
C CYS A 283 4.00 -10.00 0.93
N ILE A 284 3.07 -10.93 0.66
CA ILE A 284 2.27 -11.62 1.66
C ILE A 284 2.21 -13.12 1.34
N GLY A 285 2.24 -13.96 2.37
CA GLY A 285 2.08 -15.39 2.26
C GLY A 285 1.48 -16.03 3.50
N VAL A 286 0.99 -17.25 3.36
CA VAL A 286 0.45 -18.05 4.47
C VAL A 286 1.38 -19.22 4.74
N LYS A 287 1.73 -19.45 6.00
CA LYS A 287 2.52 -20.62 6.41
C LYS A 287 1.67 -21.89 6.30
N VAL A 288 2.08 -22.84 5.47
CA VAL A 288 1.31 -24.07 5.18
C VAL A 288 1.84 -25.31 5.88
N GLU A 289 3.05 -25.26 6.46
CA GLU A 289 3.66 -26.38 7.19
C GLU A 289 4.49 -25.88 8.37
N GLY A 290 4.64 -26.71 9.41
CA GLY A 290 5.39 -26.44 10.63
C GLY A 290 6.89 -26.68 10.49
#